data_7a77d3544169767778e8ce4ee3b60ab6
#
_entry.id   7a77d3544169767778e8ce4ee3b60ab6
#
_cell.length_a   1.000
_cell.length_b   1.000
_cell.length_c   1.000
_cell.angle_alpha   90.00
_cell.angle_beta   90.00
_cell.angle_gamma   90.00
#
_symmetry.space_group_name_H-M   'P 1'
#
loop_
_entity.id
_entity.type
_entity.pdbx_description
1 polymer ?
#
loop_
_entity_poly.entity_id
_entity_poly.type
_entity_poly.pdbx_seq_one_letter_code
_entity_poly.pdbx_strand_id
1 'polypeptide(L)'
;MSYPNQNPYGPPQGQPQGPPQPQYGYPQQQPMQSQPYAPFPAGPTGPGGMPGIPAPNQMPSGVKAARVMLFLLAASGVIGIILMTIGLNELSSASSQYGGLGGDTRGMLNVGKGAMIFIMILQAAYAAVALILGLQYAKGGNGIRIGTIVFGSVSVLCSIPFAFAVYGIPSFVMSILIIVFAAKQDGQAWFTRPRY
;
A
#
# COMPACT_ATOMS: atom_id res chain seq x y z
N MET A 1 6.04 63.67 -36.97
CA MET A 1 7.34 63.02 -37.20
C MET A 1 7.19 61.57 -36.81
N SER A 2 7.02 60.70 -37.78
CA SER A 2 6.77 59.28 -37.61
C SER A 2 8.10 58.53 -37.74
N TYR A 3 8.49 57.73 -36.74
CA TYR A 3 9.64 56.84 -36.82
C TYR A 3 9.21 55.51 -37.42
N PRO A 4 9.87 54.99 -38.46
CA PRO A 4 9.59 53.63 -38.94
C PRO A 4 10.28 52.59 -38.04
N ASN A 5 9.49 51.63 -37.59
CA ASN A 5 9.94 50.47 -36.82
C ASN A 5 10.67 49.50 -37.77
N GLN A 6 12.00 49.49 -37.75
CA GLN A 6 12.82 48.51 -38.47
C GLN A 6 13.07 47.31 -37.57
N ASN A 7 12.48 46.18 -37.93
CA ASN A 7 12.76 44.89 -37.32
C ASN A 7 13.97 44.23 -38.03
N PRO A 8 15.16 44.11 -37.41
CA PRO A 8 16.39 43.67 -38.09
C PRO A 8 16.56 42.14 -38.17
N TYR A 9 15.58 41.33 -37.79
CA TYR A 9 15.68 39.87 -37.89
C TYR A 9 14.70 39.31 -38.92
N GLY A 10 15.14 39.32 -40.19
CA GLY A 10 14.54 38.52 -41.24
C GLY A 10 14.88 37.03 -41.03
N PRO A 11 13.99 36.11 -41.46
CA PRO A 11 14.27 34.68 -41.34
C PRO A 11 15.46 34.26 -42.20
N PRO A 12 16.35 33.37 -41.75
CA PRO A 12 17.47 32.89 -42.57
C PRO A 12 16.95 32.04 -43.73
N GLN A 13 17.30 32.47 -44.94
CA GLN A 13 17.10 31.71 -46.18
C GLN A 13 18.11 30.59 -46.29
N GLY A 14 17.63 29.35 -46.60
CA GLY A 14 18.37 28.38 -47.34
C GLY A 14 19.21 27.39 -46.52
N GLN A 15 18.62 26.30 -46.10
CA GLN A 15 19.37 25.05 -45.95
C GLN A 15 19.13 24.13 -47.17
N PRO A 16 20.19 23.47 -47.72
CA PRO A 16 20.05 22.54 -48.84
C PRO A 16 19.32 21.27 -48.41
N GLN A 17 18.36 20.85 -49.25
CA GLN A 17 17.66 19.57 -49.12
C GLN A 17 18.65 18.41 -49.17
N GLY A 18 18.74 17.65 -48.08
CA GLY A 18 19.38 16.32 -48.03
C GLY A 18 18.54 15.25 -48.71
N PRO A 19 19.15 14.12 -49.10
CA PRO A 19 18.48 13.07 -49.85
C PRO A 19 17.33 12.39 -49.08
N PRO A 20 16.30 11.84 -49.79
CA PRO A 20 15.10 11.28 -49.15
C PRO A 20 15.43 10.05 -48.36
N GLN A 21 15.10 10.05 -47.07
CA GLN A 21 15.12 8.86 -46.21
C GLN A 21 13.89 7.99 -46.46
N PRO A 22 13.99 6.65 -46.42
CA PRO A 22 12.86 5.77 -46.57
C PRO A 22 11.87 5.89 -45.45
N GLN A 23 10.64 6.19 -45.83
CA GLN A 23 9.47 6.37 -44.97
C GLN A 23 8.99 5.03 -44.44
N TYR A 24 9.30 4.70 -43.19
CA TYR A 24 8.61 3.66 -42.45
C TYR A 24 7.22 4.16 -42.07
N GLY A 25 6.18 3.47 -42.60
CA GLY A 25 4.78 3.83 -42.41
C GLY A 25 4.32 3.70 -40.95
N TYR A 26 3.93 4.82 -40.38
CA TYR A 26 3.09 4.86 -39.20
C TYR A 26 1.61 4.84 -39.63
N PRO A 27 0.71 4.17 -38.89
CA PRO A 27 -0.71 4.19 -39.20
C PRO A 27 -1.25 5.63 -39.07
N GLN A 28 -1.91 6.08 -40.10
CA GLN A 28 -2.53 7.37 -40.25
C GLN A 28 -3.59 7.59 -39.15
N GLN A 29 -3.29 8.43 -38.17
CA GLN A 29 -4.28 8.91 -37.20
C GLN A 29 -5.23 9.88 -37.92
N GLN A 30 -6.53 9.60 -37.81
CA GLN A 30 -7.61 10.46 -38.28
C GLN A 30 -7.49 11.86 -37.71
N PRO A 31 -7.85 12.92 -38.45
CA PRO A 31 -7.82 14.30 -37.96
C PRO A 31 -8.85 14.47 -36.84
N MET A 32 -8.37 14.56 -35.61
CA MET A 32 -9.17 15.01 -34.46
C MET A 32 -9.46 16.50 -34.66
N GLN A 33 -10.75 16.82 -34.65
CA GLN A 33 -11.26 18.20 -34.57
C GLN A 33 -10.56 18.95 -33.44
N SER A 34 -9.99 20.08 -33.77
CA SER A 34 -9.33 21.02 -32.85
C SER A 34 -10.34 21.54 -31.82
N GLN A 35 -10.38 20.92 -30.63
CA GLN A 35 -11.00 21.54 -29.48
C GLN A 35 -10.07 22.67 -28.97
N PRO A 36 -10.61 23.83 -28.57
CA PRO A 36 -9.79 24.91 -28.02
C PRO A 36 -9.10 24.43 -26.76
N TYR A 37 -7.78 24.51 -26.79
CA TYR A 37 -6.88 24.16 -25.70
C TYR A 37 -7.19 25.04 -24.49
N ALA A 38 -7.84 24.52 -23.48
CA ALA A 38 -7.89 25.17 -22.17
C ALA A 38 -6.48 25.09 -21.55
N PRO A 39 -5.89 26.21 -21.10
CA PRO A 39 -4.59 26.18 -20.44
C PRO A 39 -4.68 25.35 -19.17
N PHE A 40 -3.90 24.26 -19.12
CA PHE A 40 -3.78 23.44 -17.91
C PHE A 40 -3.19 24.32 -16.79
N PRO A 41 -3.84 24.38 -15.62
CA PRO A 41 -3.19 24.99 -14.47
C PRO A 41 -1.93 24.17 -14.15
N ALA A 42 -0.78 24.84 -14.19
CA ALA A 42 0.49 24.25 -13.79
C ALA A 42 0.41 23.83 -12.32
N GLY A 43 0.27 22.52 -12.07
CA GLY A 43 0.34 21.97 -10.72
C GLY A 43 1.76 22.10 -10.17
N PRO A 44 1.94 22.30 -8.86
CA PRO A 44 3.25 22.45 -8.25
C PRO A 44 4.10 21.20 -8.46
N THR A 45 5.21 21.37 -9.16
CA THR A 45 6.26 20.37 -9.35
C THR A 45 6.99 20.15 -8.01
N GLY A 46 6.57 19.16 -7.24
CA GLY A 46 7.37 18.67 -6.13
C GLY A 46 8.53 17.80 -6.62
N PRO A 47 9.66 17.70 -5.88
CA PRO A 47 10.81 16.88 -6.27
C PRO A 47 10.42 15.41 -6.36
N GLY A 48 10.37 14.86 -7.59
CA GLY A 48 10.06 13.46 -7.88
C GLY A 48 8.71 13.17 -8.55
N GLY A 49 7.87 14.20 -8.83
CA GLY A 49 6.63 14.04 -9.60
C GLY A 49 6.89 14.16 -11.10
N MET A 50 6.36 13.22 -11.90
CA MET A 50 6.31 13.40 -13.36
C MET A 50 5.49 14.66 -13.67
N PRO A 51 6.01 15.59 -14.54
CA PRO A 51 5.24 16.77 -14.90
C PRO A 51 3.97 16.36 -15.64
N GLY A 52 2.80 16.74 -15.12
CA GLY A 52 1.55 16.66 -15.85
C GLY A 52 0.51 15.65 -15.36
N ILE A 53 0.73 14.86 -14.30
CA ILE A 53 -0.31 14.01 -13.75
C ILE A 53 -1.02 14.78 -12.62
N PRO A 54 -2.31 15.16 -12.78
CA PRO A 54 -3.07 15.78 -11.68
C PRO A 54 -3.07 14.85 -10.47
N ALA A 55 -2.85 15.41 -9.27
CA ALA A 55 -2.98 14.63 -8.05
C ALA A 55 -4.36 13.94 -8.03
N PRO A 56 -4.45 12.63 -7.77
CA PRO A 56 -5.70 11.90 -7.86
C PRO A 56 -6.70 12.43 -6.82
N ASN A 57 -7.80 13.02 -7.27
CA ASN A 57 -8.91 13.46 -6.41
C ASN A 57 -9.64 12.27 -5.78
N GLN A 58 -9.51 11.09 -6.37
CA GLN A 58 -10.11 9.86 -5.89
C GLN A 58 -9.01 8.86 -5.50
N MET A 59 -9.30 8.11 -4.42
CA MET A 59 -8.41 7.06 -3.95
C MET A 59 -8.25 5.98 -5.04
N PRO A 60 -7.01 5.69 -5.50
CA PRO A 60 -6.74 4.63 -6.47
C PRO A 60 -7.26 3.27 -6.01
N SER A 61 -7.65 2.41 -6.96
CA SER A 61 -8.21 1.08 -6.65
C SER A 61 -7.26 0.21 -5.82
N GLY A 62 -5.96 0.23 -6.10
CA GLY A 62 -4.96 -0.49 -5.33
C GLY A 62 -4.86 -0.01 -3.87
N VAL A 63 -4.98 1.31 -3.63
CA VAL A 63 -4.98 1.88 -2.28
C VAL A 63 -6.26 1.50 -1.52
N LYS A 64 -7.42 1.49 -2.20
CA LYS A 64 -8.68 0.97 -1.62
C LYS A 64 -8.55 -0.50 -1.24
N ALA A 65 -7.99 -1.32 -2.12
CA ALA A 65 -7.76 -2.75 -1.87
C ALA A 65 -6.85 -2.98 -0.67
N ALA A 66 -5.71 -2.27 -0.57
CA ALA A 66 -4.82 -2.37 0.58
C ALA A 66 -5.51 -1.98 1.90
N ARG A 67 -6.36 -0.94 1.87
CA ARG A 67 -7.17 -0.56 3.04
C ARG A 67 -8.12 -1.66 3.48
N VAL A 68 -8.83 -2.30 2.54
CA VAL A 68 -9.72 -3.42 2.85
C VAL A 68 -8.92 -4.60 3.44
N MET A 69 -7.75 -4.91 2.88
CA MET A 69 -6.88 -5.96 3.40
C MET A 69 -6.40 -5.69 4.83
N LEU A 70 -6.10 -4.43 5.19
CA LEU A 70 -5.77 -4.06 6.56
C LEU A 70 -6.93 -4.31 7.53
N PHE A 71 -8.17 -4.00 7.11
CA PHE A 71 -9.35 -4.31 7.93
C PHE A 71 -9.59 -5.82 8.04
N LEU A 72 -9.37 -6.58 6.98
CA LEU A 72 -9.46 -8.05 7.03
C LEU A 72 -8.41 -8.66 7.95
N LEU A 73 -7.16 -8.13 7.95
CA LEU A 73 -6.13 -8.54 8.89
C LEU A 73 -6.50 -8.19 10.33
N ALA A 74 -7.05 -7.01 10.57
CA ALA A 74 -7.54 -6.65 11.90
C ALA A 74 -8.67 -7.58 12.37
N ALA A 75 -9.66 -7.85 11.52
CA ALA A 75 -10.76 -8.74 11.81
C ALA A 75 -10.28 -10.18 12.09
N SER A 76 -9.36 -10.71 11.26
CA SER A 76 -8.76 -12.02 11.48
C SER A 76 -8.00 -12.10 12.82
N GLY A 77 -7.36 -11.00 13.21
CA GLY A 77 -6.71 -10.88 14.51
C GLY A 77 -7.70 -11.00 15.67
N VAL A 78 -8.83 -10.32 15.60
CA VAL A 78 -9.90 -10.42 16.60
C VAL A 78 -10.46 -11.84 16.68
N ILE A 79 -10.74 -12.46 15.53
CA ILE A 79 -11.20 -13.86 15.47
C ILE A 79 -10.16 -14.79 16.11
N GLY A 80 -8.87 -14.58 15.82
CA GLY A 80 -7.79 -15.36 16.42
C GLY A 80 -7.75 -15.27 17.94
N ILE A 81 -7.96 -14.07 18.50
CA ILE A 81 -8.04 -13.86 19.96
C ILE A 81 -9.22 -14.65 20.56
N ILE A 82 -10.39 -14.60 19.92
CA ILE A 82 -11.58 -15.34 20.37
C ILE A 82 -11.29 -16.84 20.39
N LEU A 83 -10.74 -17.38 19.31
CA LEU A 83 -10.41 -18.81 19.23
C LEU A 83 -9.35 -19.23 20.28
N MET A 84 -8.32 -18.39 20.48
CA MET A 84 -7.32 -18.62 21.51
C MET A 84 -7.90 -18.59 22.93
N THR A 85 -8.88 -17.69 23.18
CA THR A 85 -9.56 -17.64 24.50
C THR A 85 -10.35 -18.89 24.74
N ILE A 86 -11.04 -19.43 23.73
CA ILE A 86 -11.74 -20.73 23.84
C ILE A 86 -10.73 -21.83 24.11
N GLY A 87 -9.65 -21.94 23.36
CA GLY A 87 -8.60 -22.94 23.56
C GLY A 87 -7.94 -22.84 24.94
N LEU A 88 -7.74 -21.62 25.47
CA LEU A 88 -7.19 -21.42 26.81
C LEU A 88 -8.15 -21.91 27.89
N ASN A 89 -9.46 -21.71 27.71
CA ASN A 89 -10.49 -22.26 28.66
C ASN A 89 -10.50 -23.77 28.64
N GLU A 90 -10.46 -24.39 27.46
CA GLU A 90 -10.39 -25.86 27.33
C GLU A 90 -9.12 -26.42 27.98
N LEU A 91 -7.96 -25.80 27.76
CA LEU A 91 -6.70 -26.18 28.37
C LEU A 91 -6.75 -26.03 29.89
N SER A 92 -7.44 -25.01 30.40
CA SER A 92 -7.62 -24.78 31.84
C SER A 92 -8.52 -25.86 32.46
N SER A 93 -9.61 -26.21 31.80
CA SER A 93 -10.51 -27.28 32.23
C SER A 93 -9.81 -28.64 32.23
N ALA A 94 -9.09 -28.97 31.17
CA ALA A 94 -8.29 -30.20 31.11
C ALA A 94 -7.24 -30.23 32.24
N SER A 95 -6.55 -29.12 32.53
CA SER A 95 -5.53 -29.07 33.59
C SER A 95 -6.13 -29.31 34.99
N SER A 96 -7.38 -28.94 35.25
CA SER A 96 -8.06 -29.21 36.51
C SER A 96 -8.47 -30.68 36.62
N GLN A 97 -8.90 -31.29 35.53
CA GLN A 97 -9.31 -32.68 35.46
C GLN A 97 -8.13 -33.66 35.66
N TYR A 98 -6.97 -33.30 35.09
CA TYR A 98 -5.74 -34.08 35.20
C TYR A 98 -4.86 -33.65 36.39
N GLY A 99 -5.41 -32.99 37.37
CA GLY A 99 -4.71 -32.48 38.56
C GLY A 99 -3.96 -33.50 39.42
N GLY A 100 -4.10 -34.81 39.15
CA GLY A 100 -3.35 -35.89 39.77
C GLY A 100 -2.06 -36.31 39.05
N LEU A 101 -1.78 -35.77 37.86
CA LEU A 101 -0.56 -36.05 37.10
C LEU A 101 0.65 -35.31 37.71
N GLY A 102 1.81 -35.94 37.67
CA GLY A 102 3.03 -35.48 38.34
C GLY A 102 3.43 -34.03 38.01
N GLY A 103 4.29 -33.46 38.84
CA GLY A 103 4.70 -32.04 38.79
C GLY A 103 5.18 -31.53 37.42
N ASP A 104 5.85 -32.39 36.64
CA ASP A 104 6.37 -32.04 35.31
C ASP A 104 5.27 -31.73 34.30
N THR A 105 4.15 -32.45 34.32
CA THR A 105 3.03 -32.21 33.41
C THR A 105 2.33 -30.90 33.72
N ARG A 106 2.18 -30.55 34.99
CA ARG A 106 1.63 -29.22 35.40
C ARG A 106 2.55 -28.07 34.97
N GLY A 107 3.86 -28.26 35.06
CA GLY A 107 4.86 -27.29 34.60
C GLY A 107 4.70 -27.00 33.09
N MET A 108 4.61 -28.03 32.27
CA MET A 108 4.39 -27.88 30.81
C MET A 108 3.05 -27.20 30.49
N LEU A 109 1.96 -27.53 31.18
CA LEU A 109 0.65 -26.89 30.97
C LEU A 109 0.70 -25.40 31.33
N ASN A 110 1.38 -25.01 32.40
CA ASN A 110 1.53 -23.61 32.78
C ASN A 110 2.38 -22.83 31.81
N VAL A 111 3.45 -23.40 31.28
CA VAL A 111 4.26 -22.81 30.20
C VAL A 111 3.39 -22.61 28.93
N GLY A 112 2.60 -23.64 28.57
CA GLY A 112 1.67 -23.56 27.44
C GLY A 112 0.64 -22.44 27.59
N LYS A 113 0.02 -22.31 28.78
CA LYS A 113 -0.90 -21.19 29.07
C LYS A 113 -0.21 -19.83 28.98
N GLY A 114 0.98 -19.69 29.56
CA GLY A 114 1.76 -18.46 29.50
C GLY A 114 2.10 -18.07 28.07
N ALA A 115 2.53 -19.01 27.24
CA ALA A 115 2.81 -18.80 25.83
C ALA A 115 1.55 -18.35 25.07
N MET A 116 0.39 -18.98 25.30
CA MET A 116 -0.88 -18.58 24.67
C MET A 116 -1.27 -17.14 25.03
N ILE A 117 -1.18 -16.78 26.31
CA ILE A 117 -1.47 -15.40 26.76
C ILE A 117 -0.53 -14.41 26.11
N PHE A 118 0.75 -14.70 26.03
CA PHE A 118 1.74 -13.84 25.37
C PHE A 118 1.40 -13.64 23.88
N ILE A 119 1.07 -14.73 23.17
CA ILE A 119 0.66 -14.65 21.76
C ILE A 119 -0.63 -13.83 21.60
N MET A 120 -1.61 -13.97 22.52
CA MET A 120 -2.84 -13.17 22.50
C MET A 120 -2.55 -11.66 22.62
N ILE A 121 -1.61 -11.26 23.48
CA ILE A 121 -1.22 -9.86 23.65
C ILE A 121 -0.58 -9.33 22.35
N LEU A 122 0.33 -10.10 21.76
CA LEU A 122 0.94 -9.73 20.48
C LEU A 122 -0.10 -9.64 19.37
N GLN A 123 -1.05 -10.56 19.32
CA GLN A 123 -2.13 -10.57 18.34
C GLN A 123 -3.06 -9.36 18.51
N ALA A 124 -3.36 -8.96 19.75
CA ALA A 124 -4.15 -7.76 20.03
C ALA A 124 -3.42 -6.49 19.57
N ALA A 125 -2.13 -6.37 19.85
CA ALA A 125 -1.31 -5.26 19.37
C ALA A 125 -1.26 -5.22 17.83
N TYR A 126 -1.07 -6.37 17.19
CA TYR A 126 -1.08 -6.50 15.73
C TYR A 126 -2.41 -6.06 15.12
N ALA A 127 -3.54 -6.53 15.66
CA ALA A 127 -4.88 -6.16 15.19
C ALA A 127 -5.16 -4.66 15.39
N ALA A 128 -4.72 -4.08 16.50
CA ALA A 128 -4.85 -2.66 16.77
C ALA A 128 -4.07 -1.80 15.76
N VAL A 129 -2.81 -2.16 15.47
CA VAL A 129 -1.98 -1.46 14.48
C VAL A 129 -2.59 -1.57 13.09
N ALA A 130 -3.06 -2.76 12.67
CA ALA A 130 -3.74 -2.96 11.39
C ALA A 130 -4.99 -2.08 11.27
N LEU A 131 -5.79 -2.00 12.32
CA LEU A 131 -6.99 -1.17 12.38
C LEU A 131 -6.66 0.32 12.28
N ILE A 132 -5.69 0.80 13.06
CA ILE A 132 -5.25 2.20 13.05
C ILE A 132 -4.74 2.59 11.66
N LEU A 133 -3.88 1.77 11.05
CA LEU A 133 -3.39 1.99 9.69
C LEU A 133 -4.54 2.02 8.68
N GLY A 134 -5.47 1.07 8.73
CA GLY A 134 -6.64 1.02 7.84
C GLY A 134 -7.54 2.26 7.96
N LEU A 135 -7.75 2.79 9.16
CA LEU A 135 -8.50 4.02 9.40
C LEU A 135 -7.77 5.25 8.84
N GLN A 136 -6.45 5.33 9.05
CA GLN A 136 -5.63 6.45 8.62
C GLN A 136 -5.34 6.43 7.10
N TYR A 137 -5.52 5.30 6.45
CA TYR A 137 -5.25 5.12 5.00
C TYR A 137 -6.02 6.12 4.13
N ALA A 138 -7.26 6.45 4.51
CA ALA A 138 -8.07 7.43 3.81
C ALA A 138 -7.50 8.85 3.87
N LYS A 139 -6.87 9.19 4.98
CA LYS A 139 -6.23 10.49 5.16
C LYS A 139 -4.97 10.62 4.29
N GLY A 140 -4.29 9.52 3.98
CA GLY A 140 -3.03 9.51 3.25
C GLY A 140 -1.88 10.06 4.11
N GLY A 141 -0.73 10.30 3.49
CA GLY A 141 0.46 10.86 4.13
C GLY A 141 1.63 9.89 4.11
N ASN A 142 2.83 10.45 3.91
CA ASN A 142 4.04 9.64 3.75
C ASN A 142 4.34 8.75 4.98
N GLY A 143 4.03 9.23 6.18
CA GLY A 143 4.19 8.44 7.41
C GLY A 143 3.31 7.19 7.44
N ILE A 144 2.07 7.28 6.94
CA ILE A 144 1.14 6.14 6.85
C ILE A 144 1.65 5.13 5.82
N ARG A 145 2.19 5.60 4.67
CA ARG A 145 2.82 4.75 3.66
C ARG A 145 3.97 3.95 4.25
N ILE A 146 4.92 4.65 4.89
CA ILE A 146 6.09 4.02 5.52
C ILE A 146 5.64 3.03 6.61
N GLY A 147 4.74 3.46 7.49
CA GLY A 147 4.19 2.61 8.56
C GLY A 147 3.53 1.34 8.02
N THR A 148 2.80 1.45 6.90
CA THR A 148 2.18 0.29 6.25
C THR A 148 3.19 -0.67 5.64
N ILE A 149 4.25 -0.16 5.01
CA ILE A 149 5.32 -0.98 4.45
C ILE A 149 6.06 -1.71 5.57
N VAL A 150 6.41 -1.01 6.66
CA VAL A 150 7.06 -1.60 7.83
C VAL A 150 6.16 -2.65 8.48
N PHE A 151 4.89 -2.33 8.72
CA PHE A 151 3.91 -3.27 9.27
C PHE A 151 3.75 -4.51 8.39
N GLY A 152 3.60 -4.33 7.07
CA GLY A 152 3.52 -5.42 6.11
C GLY A 152 4.77 -6.30 6.12
N SER A 153 5.96 -5.70 6.18
CA SER A 153 7.24 -6.44 6.23
C SER A 153 7.35 -7.28 7.51
N VAL A 154 7.02 -6.71 8.67
CA VAL A 154 6.98 -7.44 9.93
C VAL A 154 5.94 -8.58 9.86
N SER A 155 4.76 -8.30 9.27
CA SER A 155 3.70 -9.30 9.10
C SER A 155 4.16 -10.47 8.22
N VAL A 156 4.87 -10.21 7.12
CA VAL A 156 5.45 -11.26 6.26
C VAL A 156 6.42 -12.12 7.07
N LEU A 157 7.35 -11.51 7.81
CA LEU A 157 8.33 -12.23 8.62
C LEU A 157 7.66 -13.09 9.70
N CYS A 158 6.68 -12.54 10.40
CA CYS A 158 5.91 -13.27 11.43
C CYS A 158 5.06 -14.40 10.83
N SER A 159 4.66 -14.28 9.55
CA SER A 159 3.84 -15.30 8.88
C SER A 159 4.65 -16.50 8.38
N ILE A 160 5.98 -16.40 8.25
CA ILE A 160 6.83 -17.47 7.72
C ILE A 160 6.68 -18.78 8.50
N PRO A 161 6.78 -18.80 9.85
CA PRO A 161 6.63 -20.05 10.61
C PRO A 161 5.23 -20.67 10.47
N PHE A 162 4.21 -19.85 10.21
CA PHE A 162 2.82 -20.29 10.05
C PHE A 162 2.42 -20.53 8.59
N ALA A 163 3.30 -20.20 7.62
CA ALA A 163 3.03 -20.36 6.18
C ALA A 163 2.85 -21.85 5.81
N PHE A 164 3.45 -22.76 6.56
CA PHE A 164 3.25 -24.21 6.41
C PHE A 164 1.90 -24.71 6.98
N ALA A 165 1.22 -23.91 7.77
CA ALA A 165 -0.14 -24.16 8.20
C ALA A 165 -1.12 -23.47 7.25
N VAL A 166 -2.23 -24.14 6.94
CA VAL A 166 -3.26 -23.64 6.00
C VAL A 166 -3.73 -22.20 6.35
N TYR A 167 -3.71 -21.85 7.63
CA TYR A 167 -4.12 -20.53 8.13
C TYR A 167 -3.09 -19.41 7.87
N GLY A 168 -1.82 -19.73 7.67
CA GLY A 168 -0.75 -18.74 7.46
C GLY A 168 -0.71 -18.17 6.05
N ILE A 169 -1.13 -18.95 5.05
CA ILE A 169 -1.07 -18.57 3.65
C ILE A 169 -1.87 -17.29 3.33
N PRO A 170 -3.14 -17.16 3.74
CA PRO A 170 -3.90 -15.93 3.46
C PRO A 170 -3.26 -14.68 4.05
N SER A 171 -2.80 -14.74 5.30
CA SER A 171 -2.15 -13.61 5.97
C SER A 171 -0.83 -13.22 5.29
N PHE A 172 -0.05 -14.21 4.86
CA PHE A 172 1.20 -14.01 4.12
C PHE A 172 0.95 -13.30 2.79
N VAL A 173 0.00 -13.80 2.00
CA VAL A 173 -0.36 -13.21 0.69
C VAL A 173 -0.90 -11.79 0.86
N MET A 174 -1.82 -11.56 1.82
CA MET A 174 -2.37 -10.23 2.09
C MET A 174 -1.29 -9.24 2.49
N SER A 175 -0.33 -9.65 3.32
CA SER A 175 0.77 -8.79 3.76
C SER A 175 1.66 -8.36 2.60
N ILE A 176 1.99 -9.27 1.68
CA ILE A 176 2.73 -8.95 0.46
C ILE A 176 1.95 -7.97 -0.42
N LEU A 177 0.66 -8.23 -0.66
CA LEU A 177 -0.17 -7.36 -1.49
C LEU A 177 -0.29 -5.95 -0.92
N ILE A 178 -0.40 -5.81 0.40
CA ILE A 178 -0.43 -4.50 1.07
C ILE A 178 0.87 -3.73 0.80
N ILE A 179 2.03 -4.38 0.89
CA ILE A 179 3.32 -3.75 0.58
C ILE A 179 3.36 -3.32 -0.88
N VAL A 180 2.98 -4.20 -1.81
CA VAL A 180 2.99 -3.91 -3.24
C VAL A 180 2.09 -2.72 -3.57
N PHE A 181 0.87 -2.66 -3.05
CA PHE A 181 -0.05 -1.55 -3.31
C PHE A 181 0.41 -0.23 -2.66
N ALA A 182 1.06 -0.27 -1.50
CA ALA A 182 1.63 0.92 -0.87
C ALA A 182 2.89 1.42 -1.59
N ALA A 183 3.67 0.52 -2.20
CA ALA A 183 4.90 0.84 -2.91
C ALA A 183 4.67 1.32 -4.36
N LYS A 184 3.56 0.93 -5.00
CA LYS A 184 3.20 1.31 -6.37
C LYS A 184 3.14 2.83 -6.55
N GLN A 185 3.40 3.31 -7.78
CA GLN A 185 3.38 4.74 -8.13
C GLN A 185 2.04 5.41 -7.76
N ASP A 186 0.91 4.76 -8.04
CA ASP A 186 -0.43 5.27 -7.68
C ASP A 186 -0.58 5.43 -6.16
N GLY A 187 -0.06 4.47 -5.39
CA GLY A 187 -0.01 4.55 -3.93
C GLY A 187 0.86 5.71 -3.48
N GLN A 188 2.05 5.84 -4.06
CA GLN A 188 2.96 6.94 -3.75
C GLN A 188 2.30 8.30 -4.01
N ALA A 189 1.71 8.51 -5.19
CA ALA A 189 1.01 9.74 -5.54
C ALA A 189 -0.13 10.06 -4.56
N TRP A 190 -0.88 9.07 -4.11
CA TRP A 190 -1.94 9.24 -3.11
C TRP A 190 -1.42 9.70 -1.76
N PHE A 191 -0.32 9.13 -1.28
CA PHE A 191 0.24 9.41 0.05
C PHE A 191 1.08 10.70 0.09
N THR A 192 1.64 11.17 -1.03
CA THR A 192 2.45 12.39 -1.13
C THR A 192 1.68 13.61 -1.58
N ARG A 193 0.36 13.49 -1.85
CA ARG A 193 -0.48 14.61 -2.27
C ARG A 193 -0.45 15.74 -1.25
N PRO A 194 -0.39 17.02 -1.71
CA PRO A 194 -0.49 18.18 -0.82
C PRO A 194 -1.86 18.20 -0.13
N ARG A 195 -1.86 18.53 1.13
CA ARG A 195 -3.07 18.67 1.96
C ARG A 195 -3.27 20.15 2.21
N TYR A 196 -4.34 20.66 1.69
CA TYR A 196 -4.81 22.00 1.97
C TYR A 196 -5.94 21.92 2.97
#